data_b91136e3c2c3bf55c2f4d660b304e950
#
_entry.id   b91136e3c2c3bf55c2f4d660b304e950
#
_cell.length_a   1.000
_cell.length_b   1.000
_cell.length_c   1.000
_cell.angle_alpha   90.00
_cell.angle_beta   90.00
_cell.angle_gamma   90.00
#
_symmetry.space_group_name_H-M   'P 1'
#
loop_
_entity.id
_entity.type
_entity.pdbx_description
1 polymer ?
#
loop_
_entity_poly.entity_id
_entity_poly.type
_entity_poly.pdbx_seq_one_letter_code
_entity_poly.pdbx_strand_id
1 'polypeptide(L)'
;ADNLSKVYDVQKKRPGLSGSLRDLYSPVYEKKVAVKDVSFVIDEGELVGFIGPNGAGKTTTLKMLSGLLYPSGGSVSVIGHDPWKREYDFLKNISLVMGQKNQLWWDLPAIESFNLAKDIYGISDSSYKKTLNNLVEMLEIGDVLNVQVRKLSLGQRMKAELVAALIHSPK
;
A
#
# COMPACT_ATOMS: atom_id res chain seq x y z
N ALA A 1 14.38 -9.33 3.87
CA ALA A 1 14.39 -9.62 2.43
C ALA A 1 15.73 -10.19 2.05
N ASP A 2 15.73 -11.22 1.22
CA ASP A 2 16.92 -11.89 0.76
C ASP A 2 16.86 -12.11 -0.76
N ASN A 3 17.82 -11.53 -1.49
CA ASN A 3 17.95 -11.57 -2.96
C ASN A 3 16.64 -11.27 -3.72
N LEU A 4 15.84 -10.35 -3.16
CA LEU A 4 14.52 -10.02 -3.67
C LEU A 4 14.61 -9.41 -5.07
N SER A 5 13.91 -10.01 -6.02
CA SER A 5 13.97 -9.60 -7.43
C SER A 5 12.58 -9.55 -8.06
N LYS A 6 12.37 -8.59 -8.97
CA LYS A 6 11.15 -8.49 -9.78
C LYS A 6 11.46 -8.17 -11.22
N VAL A 7 11.02 -9.06 -12.10
CA VAL A 7 11.09 -8.93 -13.55
C VAL A 7 9.66 -8.90 -14.09
N TYR A 8 9.38 -7.98 -15.00
CA TYR A 8 8.13 -7.90 -15.72
C TYR A 8 8.35 -8.31 -17.18
N ASP A 9 7.44 -9.10 -17.71
CA ASP A 9 7.33 -9.31 -19.15
C ASP A 9 6.45 -8.20 -19.73
N VAL A 10 7.07 -7.27 -20.46
CA VAL A 10 6.38 -6.11 -21.05
C VAL A 10 6.23 -6.35 -22.54
N GLN A 11 5.00 -6.29 -23.04
CA GLN A 11 4.75 -6.43 -24.47
C GLN A 11 5.36 -5.24 -25.23
N LYS A 12 6.25 -5.54 -26.18
CA LYS A 12 6.81 -4.55 -27.10
C LYS A 12 5.82 -4.32 -28.25
N LYS A 13 5.10 -3.21 -28.16
CA LYS A 13 4.14 -2.82 -29.21
C LYS A 13 4.86 -2.42 -30.50
N ARG A 14 4.48 -3.01 -31.62
CA ARG A 14 4.94 -2.60 -32.95
C ARG A 14 4.16 -1.36 -33.41
N PRO A 15 4.80 -0.42 -34.10
CA PRO A 15 4.12 0.76 -34.60
C PRO A 15 3.17 0.43 -35.76
N GLY A 16 2.08 1.20 -35.86
CA GLY A 16 1.10 1.13 -36.95
C GLY A 16 0.01 0.06 -36.77
N LEU A 17 -1.06 0.18 -37.59
CA LEU A 17 -2.22 -0.72 -37.55
C LEU A 17 -1.87 -2.17 -37.89
N SER A 18 -1.00 -2.38 -38.88
CA SER A 18 -0.51 -3.70 -39.26
C SER A 18 0.34 -4.35 -38.15
N GLY A 19 1.12 -3.54 -37.42
CA GLY A 19 1.86 -3.99 -36.24
C GLY A 19 0.94 -4.42 -35.11
N SER A 20 -0.11 -3.66 -34.85
CA SER A 20 -1.09 -3.97 -33.81
C SER A 20 -1.88 -5.26 -34.09
N LEU A 21 -2.25 -5.51 -35.37
CA LEU A 21 -2.87 -6.77 -35.79
C LEU A 21 -1.92 -7.97 -35.62
N ARG A 22 -0.64 -7.79 -35.93
CA ARG A 22 0.35 -8.84 -35.78
C ARG A 22 0.64 -9.13 -34.30
N ASP A 23 0.62 -8.11 -33.45
CA ASP A 23 0.82 -8.29 -31.99
C ASP A 23 -0.35 -9.03 -31.33
N LEU A 24 -1.53 -9.06 -31.94
CA LEU A 24 -2.68 -9.83 -31.47
C LEU A 24 -2.45 -11.35 -31.62
N TYR A 25 -1.77 -11.77 -32.71
CA TYR A 25 -1.51 -13.18 -32.98
C TYR A 25 -0.12 -13.65 -32.53
N SER A 26 0.85 -12.75 -32.45
CA SER A 26 2.24 -13.08 -32.10
C SER A 26 2.86 -11.92 -31.31
N PRO A 27 2.48 -11.76 -30.02
CA PRO A 27 3.04 -10.71 -29.17
C PRO A 27 4.51 -11.00 -28.85
N VAL A 28 5.34 -9.98 -28.90
CA VAL A 28 6.74 -10.04 -28.48
C VAL A 28 6.86 -9.42 -27.10
N TYR A 29 7.47 -10.15 -26.17
CA TYR A 29 7.69 -9.68 -24.80
C TYR A 29 9.18 -9.36 -24.59
N GLU A 30 9.42 -8.30 -23.86
CA GLU A 30 10.75 -7.90 -23.38
C GLU A 30 10.77 -7.96 -21.86
N LYS A 31 11.81 -8.55 -21.30
CA LYS A 31 11.98 -8.61 -19.84
C LYS A 31 12.50 -7.29 -19.31
N LYS A 32 11.72 -6.66 -18.45
CA LYS A 32 12.09 -5.43 -17.74
C LYS A 32 12.35 -5.74 -16.27
N VAL A 33 13.61 -5.61 -15.86
CA VAL A 33 14.02 -5.78 -14.47
C VAL A 33 13.62 -4.52 -13.69
N ALA A 34 12.76 -4.66 -12.70
CA ALA A 34 12.31 -3.56 -11.84
C ALA A 34 13.01 -3.54 -10.48
N VAL A 35 13.37 -4.72 -9.96
CA VAL A 35 14.17 -4.90 -8.74
C VAL A 35 15.12 -6.06 -8.99
N LYS A 36 16.38 -5.95 -8.61
CA LYS A 36 17.39 -6.96 -8.81
C LYS A 36 18.19 -7.20 -7.54
N ASP A 37 18.10 -8.43 -7.03
CA ASP A 37 18.92 -8.98 -5.93
C ASP A 37 19.07 -8.06 -4.70
N VAL A 38 17.95 -7.50 -4.23
CA VAL A 38 17.94 -6.58 -3.09
C VAL A 38 17.80 -7.38 -1.80
N SER A 39 18.78 -7.21 -0.89
CA SER A 39 18.76 -7.84 0.42
C SER A 39 18.89 -6.78 1.51
N PHE A 40 18.06 -6.87 2.56
CA PHE A 40 18.11 -6.00 3.73
C PHE A 40 17.32 -6.63 4.89
N VAL A 41 17.65 -6.17 6.08
CA VAL A 41 16.91 -6.45 7.32
C VAL A 41 16.44 -5.12 7.87
N ILE A 42 15.26 -5.10 8.46
CA ILE A 42 14.71 -3.97 9.21
C ILE A 42 14.29 -4.54 10.56
N ASP A 43 14.83 -3.99 11.63
CA ASP A 43 14.53 -4.43 12.99
C ASP A 43 13.29 -3.71 13.55
N GLU A 44 12.73 -4.25 14.62
CA GLU A 44 11.57 -3.67 15.28
C GLU A 44 11.88 -2.26 15.80
N GLY A 45 10.99 -1.30 15.51
CA GLY A 45 11.13 0.10 15.91
C GLY A 45 11.99 0.95 14.96
N GLU A 46 12.56 0.38 13.90
CA GLU A 46 13.31 1.16 12.92
C GLU A 46 12.41 1.93 11.96
N LEU A 47 12.80 3.16 11.66
CA LEU A 47 12.24 3.99 10.58
C LEU A 47 13.21 4.01 9.40
N VAL A 48 12.83 3.32 8.32
CA VAL A 48 13.69 3.16 7.13
C VAL A 48 13.16 3.94 5.94
N GLY A 49 14.03 4.75 5.31
CA GLY A 49 13.73 5.50 4.10
C GLY A 49 14.29 4.82 2.84
N PHE A 50 13.42 4.50 1.87
CA PHE A 50 13.85 4.08 0.53
C PHE A 50 14.09 5.29 -0.35
N ILE A 51 15.36 5.63 -0.60
CA ILE A 51 15.78 6.80 -1.38
C ILE A 51 16.33 6.35 -2.74
N GLY A 52 16.10 7.13 -3.78
CA GLY A 52 16.61 6.87 -5.12
C GLY A 52 15.76 7.54 -6.21
N PRO A 53 16.23 7.54 -7.48
CA PRO A 53 15.52 8.15 -8.60
C PRO A 53 14.19 7.46 -8.92
N ASN A 54 13.36 8.11 -9.74
CA ASN A 54 12.13 7.49 -10.25
C ASN A 54 12.49 6.26 -11.10
N GLY A 55 11.75 5.17 -10.89
CA GLY A 55 12.02 3.89 -11.55
C GLY A 55 13.06 2.99 -10.86
N ALA A 56 13.68 3.41 -9.75
CA ALA A 56 14.64 2.60 -8.98
C ALA A 56 14.05 1.38 -8.26
N GLY A 57 12.77 1.09 -8.44
CA GLY A 57 12.12 -0.09 -7.84
C GLY A 57 11.55 0.12 -6.43
N LYS A 58 11.64 1.31 -5.83
CA LYS A 58 11.17 1.60 -4.46
C LYS A 58 9.74 1.12 -4.19
N THR A 59 8.79 1.60 -4.98
CA THR A 59 7.37 1.21 -4.85
C THR A 59 7.15 -0.27 -5.16
N THR A 60 7.93 -0.85 -6.08
CA THR A 60 7.87 -2.28 -6.41
C THR A 60 8.30 -3.11 -5.20
N THR A 61 9.38 -2.71 -4.53
CA THR A 61 9.86 -3.37 -3.29
C THR A 61 8.80 -3.28 -2.19
N LEU A 62 8.25 -2.09 -1.92
CA LEU A 62 7.19 -1.92 -0.91
C LEU A 62 5.95 -2.78 -1.21
N LYS A 63 5.56 -2.89 -2.48
CA LYS A 63 4.45 -3.77 -2.89
C LYS A 63 4.76 -5.25 -2.69
N MET A 64 6.02 -5.67 -2.83
CA MET A 64 6.42 -7.04 -2.52
C MET A 64 6.39 -7.30 -1.02
N LEU A 65 6.89 -6.37 -0.20
CA LEU A 65 6.84 -6.48 1.27
C LEU A 65 5.41 -6.51 1.82
N SER A 66 4.47 -5.82 1.18
CA SER A 66 3.06 -5.80 1.59
C SER A 66 2.20 -6.94 1.02
N GLY A 67 2.79 -7.88 0.27
CA GLY A 67 2.06 -8.98 -0.36
C GLY A 67 1.12 -8.56 -1.51
N LEU A 68 1.25 -7.34 -2.03
CA LEU A 68 0.50 -6.86 -3.20
C LEU A 68 1.13 -7.28 -4.53
N LEU A 69 2.40 -7.65 -4.51
CA LEU A 69 3.14 -8.03 -5.71
C LEU A 69 4.00 -9.24 -5.41
N TYR A 70 3.85 -10.31 -6.21
CA TYR A 70 4.66 -11.51 -6.10
C TYR A 70 6.07 -11.25 -6.70
N PRO A 71 7.17 -11.62 -6.03
CA PRO A 71 8.51 -11.49 -6.58
C PRO A 71 8.73 -12.50 -7.70
N SER A 72 9.74 -12.24 -8.52
CA SER A 72 10.23 -13.18 -9.52
C SER A 72 11.34 -14.07 -9.00
N GLY A 73 11.96 -13.70 -7.87
CA GLY A 73 13.02 -14.46 -7.20
C GLY A 73 13.34 -13.87 -5.84
N GLY A 74 14.07 -14.64 -5.05
CA GLY A 74 14.38 -14.32 -3.66
C GLY A 74 13.27 -14.65 -2.69
N SER A 75 13.45 -14.26 -1.43
CA SER A 75 12.48 -14.48 -0.36
C SER A 75 12.30 -13.22 0.48
N VAL A 76 11.14 -13.11 1.12
CA VAL A 76 10.86 -12.04 2.09
C VAL A 76 10.02 -12.59 3.23
N SER A 77 10.35 -12.14 4.44
CA SER A 77 9.54 -12.33 5.63
C SER A 77 9.29 -10.95 6.24
N VAL A 78 8.05 -10.66 6.61
CA VAL A 78 7.65 -9.42 7.28
C VAL A 78 6.94 -9.80 8.56
N ILE A 79 7.45 -9.35 9.71
CA ILE A 79 6.97 -9.73 11.05
C ILE A 79 6.77 -11.26 11.20
N GLY A 80 7.71 -12.04 10.64
CA GLY A 80 7.69 -13.51 10.71
C GLY A 80 6.76 -14.20 9.71
N HIS A 81 6.01 -13.47 8.89
CA HIS A 81 5.07 -14.00 7.92
C HIS A 81 5.61 -13.90 6.49
N ASP A 82 5.17 -14.82 5.64
CA ASP A 82 5.30 -14.72 4.19
C ASP A 82 4.14 -13.81 3.66
N PRO A 83 4.44 -12.62 3.12
CA PRO A 83 3.40 -11.67 2.70
C PRO A 83 2.40 -12.21 1.69
N TRP A 84 2.80 -13.20 0.87
CA TRP A 84 1.92 -13.74 -0.20
C TRP A 84 0.90 -14.72 0.31
N LYS A 85 1.12 -15.33 1.47
CA LYS A 85 0.11 -16.17 2.12
C LYS A 85 -1.08 -15.36 2.59
N ARG A 86 -0.91 -14.03 2.73
CA ARG A 86 -1.96 -13.10 3.12
C ARG A 86 -2.74 -13.56 4.36
N GLU A 87 -2.01 -14.14 5.30
CA GLU A 87 -2.56 -14.62 6.56
C GLU A 87 -3.24 -13.45 7.30
N TYR A 88 -4.35 -13.72 7.95
CA TYR A 88 -5.13 -12.69 8.63
C TYR A 88 -4.31 -11.92 9.68
N ASP A 89 -3.48 -12.65 10.44
CA ASP A 89 -2.61 -12.03 11.44
C ASP A 89 -1.56 -11.11 10.80
N PHE A 90 -1.01 -11.47 9.64
CA PHE A 90 -0.14 -10.58 8.87
C PHE A 90 -0.89 -9.31 8.44
N LEU A 91 -2.05 -9.46 7.80
CA LEU A 91 -2.82 -8.33 7.27
C LEU A 91 -3.30 -7.36 8.37
N LYS A 92 -3.58 -7.86 9.57
CA LYS A 92 -3.92 -7.03 10.73
C LYS A 92 -2.76 -6.19 11.27
N ASN A 93 -1.54 -6.63 11.05
CA ASN A 93 -0.35 -6.01 11.62
C ASN A 93 0.38 -5.08 10.66
N ILE A 94 -0.10 -4.96 9.41
CA ILE A 94 0.50 -4.06 8.43
C ILE A 94 -0.48 -2.99 7.97
N SER A 95 0.05 -1.86 7.54
CA SER A 95 -0.69 -0.83 6.81
C SER A 95 0.14 -0.32 5.65
N LEU A 96 -0.52 -0.02 4.53
CA LEU A 96 0.13 0.56 3.35
C LEU A 96 -0.63 1.80 2.90
N VAL A 97 0.01 2.97 3.04
CA VAL A 97 -0.52 4.24 2.55
C VAL A 97 0.13 4.58 1.21
N MET A 98 -0.69 4.77 0.18
CA MET A 98 -0.23 5.15 -1.16
C MET A 98 -0.81 6.51 -1.52
N GLY A 99 0.04 7.53 -1.64
CA GLY A 99 -0.37 8.93 -1.84
C GLY A 99 -1.16 9.24 -3.13
N GLN A 100 -1.33 8.28 -4.04
CA GLN A 100 -2.09 8.45 -5.28
C GLN A 100 -3.42 7.67 -5.32
N LYS A 101 -3.72 6.88 -4.31
CA LYS A 101 -4.95 6.10 -4.23
C LYS A 101 -5.71 6.47 -2.98
N ASN A 102 -6.92 7.01 -3.15
CA ASN A 102 -7.82 7.27 -2.03
C ASN A 102 -8.24 5.93 -1.41
N GLN A 103 -8.01 5.81 -0.11
CA GLN A 103 -8.49 4.68 0.70
C GLN A 103 -9.86 4.97 1.31
N LEU A 104 -10.22 6.26 1.40
CA LEU A 104 -11.48 6.73 1.94
C LEU A 104 -12.58 6.78 0.87
N TRP A 105 -13.80 6.53 1.26
CA TRP A 105 -14.96 6.64 0.38
C TRP A 105 -15.29 8.09 0.07
N TRP A 106 -15.15 8.43 -1.22
CA TRP A 106 -15.17 9.79 -1.73
C TRP A 106 -16.44 10.61 -1.39
N ASP A 107 -17.60 9.95 -1.44
CA ASP A 107 -18.90 10.58 -1.23
C ASP A 107 -19.40 10.51 0.22
N LEU A 108 -18.69 9.82 1.10
CA LEU A 108 -19.04 9.67 2.51
C LEU A 108 -18.14 10.53 3.41
N PRO A 109 -18.60 10.88 4.63
CA PRO A 109 -17.76 11.43 5.67
C PRO A 109 -16.59 10.49 6.01
N ALA A 110 -15.44 11.07 6.40
CA ALA A 110 -14.26 10.27 6.73
C ALA A 110 -14.51 9.26 7.86
N ILE A 111 -15.36 9.65 8.85
CA ILE A 111 -15.73 8.80 9.98
C ILE A 111 -16.35 7.46 9.55
N GLU A 112 -17.08 7.43 8.44
CA GLU A 112 -17.70 6.19 7.93
C GLU A 112 -16.65 5.17 7.46
N SER A 113 -15.57 5.66 6.86
CA SER A 113 -14.44 4.79 6.49
C SER A 113 -13.71 4.25 7.72
N PHE A 114 -13.63 5.03 8.80
CA PHE A 114 -13.04 4.59 10.06
C PHE A 114 -13.91 3.55 10.76
N ASN A 115 -15.23 3.73 10.76
CA ASN A 115 -16.19 2.75 11.28
C ASN A 115 -16.09 1.43 10.52
N LEU A 116 -16.01 1.49 9.20
CA LEU A 116 -15.81 0.29 8.39
C LEU A 116 -14.48 -0.41 8.72
N ALA A 117 -13.40 0.34 8.88
CA ALA A 117 -12.11 -0.24 9.28
C ALA A 117 -12.21 -0.92 10.65
N LYS A 118 -12.91 -0.30 11.63
CA LYS A 118 -13.20 -0.91 12.93
C LYS A 118 -13.82 -2.30 12.78
N ASP A 119 -14.85 -2.40 11.93
CA ASP A 119 -15.59 -3.65 11.73
C ASP A 119 -14.74 -4.70 10.98
N ILE A 120 -14.02 -4.30 9.92
CA ILE A 120 -13.12 -5.18 9.16
C ILE A 120 -12.03 -5.78 10.04
N TYR A 121 -11.40 -4.96 10.88
CA TYR A 121 -10.32 -5.39 11.77
C TYR A 121 -10.79 -5.97 13.11
N GLY A 122 -12.11 -5.96 13.38
CA GLY A 122 -12.70 -6.47 14.61
C GLY A 122 -12.24 -5.71 15.86
N ILE A 123 -12.14 -4.38 15.76
CA ILE A 123 -11.64 -3.53 16.87
C ILE A 123 -12.76 -3.32 17.86
N SER A 124 -12.50 -3.52 19.16
CA SER A 124 -13.47 -3.25 20.21
C SER A 124 -13.85 -1.77 20.30
N ASP A 125 -15.08 -1.44 20.71
CA ASP A 125 -15.55 -0.07 20.83
C ASP A 125 -14.65 0.80 21.72
N SER A 126 -14.16 0.25 22.80
CA SER A 126 -13.28 0.96 23.73
C SER A 126 -11.92 1.28 23.11
N SER A 127 -11.29 0.30 22.44
CA SER A 127 -10.01 0.50 21.73
C SER A 127 -10.17 1.47 20.57
N TYR A 128 -11.24 1.31 19.78
CA TYR A 128 -11.55 2.19 18.65
C TYR A 128 -11.67 3.65 19.10
N LYS A 129 -12.51 3.93 20.10
CA LYS A 129 -12.70 5.29 20.63
C LYS A 129 -11.39 5.89 21.12
N LYS A 130 -10.60 5.12 21.87
CA LYS A 130 -9.31 5.58 22.40
C LYS A 130 -8.35 5.94 21.26
N THR A 131 -8.16 5.03 20.30
CA THR A 131 -7.23 5.25 19.18
C THR A 131 -7.71 6.37 18.27
N LEU A 132 -9.02 6.42 17.94
CA LEU A 132 -9.60 7.47 17.12
C LEU A 132 -9.39 8.85 17.75
N ASN A 133 -9.72 9.02 19.03
CA ASN A 133 -9.57 10.31 19.73
C ASN A 133 -8.10 10.76 19.72
N ASN A 134 -7.16 9.87 20.01
CA ASN A 134 -5.73 10.20 19.99
C ASN A 134 -5.25 10.63 18.60
N LEU A 135 -5.64 9.90 17.56
CA LEU A 135 -5.25 10.21 16.19
C LEU A 135 -5.89 11.51 15.68
N VAL A 136 -7.15 11.74 16.00
CA VAL A 136 -7.91 12.95 15.65
C VAL A 136 -7.29 14.19 16.32
N GLU A 137 -6.94 14.10 17.59
CA GLU A 137 -6.26 15.17 18.34
C GLU A 137 -4.87 15.43 17.77
N MET A 138 -4.05 14.37 17.59
CA MET A 138 -2.68 14.48 17.06
C MET A 138 -2.64 15.10 15.66
N LEU A 139 -3.59 14.77 14.81
CA LEU A 139 -3.67 15.22 13.43
C LEU A 139 -4.56 16.46 13.24
N GLU A 140 -5.21 16.95 14.29
CA GLU A 140 -6.04 18.15 14.26
C GLU A 140 -7.12 18.10 13.16
N ILE A 141 -7.94 17.03 13.14
CA ILE A 141 -8.99 16.82 12.12
C ILE A 141 -10.39 16.63 12.69
N GLY A 142 -10.60 17.02 13.95
CA GLY A 142 -11.89 16.81 14.64
C GLY A 142 -13.09 17.45 13.93
N ASP A 143 -12.92 18.66 13.42
CA ASP A 143 -13.91 19.45 12.71
C ASP A 143 -14.29 18.93 11.33
N VAL A 144 -13.47 18.06 10.73
CA VAL A 144 -13.71 17.53 9.38
C VAL A 144 -14.18 16.07 9.34
N LEU A 145 -14.32 15.41 10.49
CA LEU A 145 -14.70 13.99 10.55
C LEU A 145 -16.02 13.68 9.85
N ASN A 146 -17.00 14.57 10.02
CA ASN A 146 -18.34 14.45 9.44
C ASN A 146 -18.49 15.12 8.07
N VAL A 147 -17.38 15.64 7.51
CA VAL A 147 -17.37 16.24 6.17
C VAL A 147 -17.08 15.18 5.12
N GLN A 148 -17.81 15.22 4.00
CA GLN A 148 -17.58 14.31 2.88
C GLN A 148 -16.14 14.44 2.39
N VAL A 149 -15.46 13.30 2.13
CA VAL A 149 -14.04 13.25 1.73
C VAL A 149 -13.75 14.12 0.52
N ARG A 150 -14.66 14.20 -0.45
CA ARG A 150 -14.52 15.04 -1.66
C ARG A 150 -14.44 16.54 -1.36
N LYS A 151 -14.93 17.00 -0.22
CA LYS A 151 -14.91 18.41 0.21
C LYS A 151 -13.68 18.77 1.03
N LEU A 152 -12.88 17.78 1.42
CA LEU A 152 -11.66 18.01 2.18
C LEU A 152 -10.56 18.58 1.29
N SER A 153 -9.73 19.45 1.86
CA SER A 153 -8.47 19.83 1.24
C SER A 153 -7.54 18.62 1.11
N LEU A 154 -6.54 18.71 0.25
CA LEU A 154 -5.56 17.62 0.09
C LEU A 154 -4.90 17.26 1.43
N GLY A 155 -4.50 18.24 2.22
CA GLY A 155 -3.88 18.00 3.53
C GLY A 155 -4.82 17.34 4.53
N GLN A 156 -6.09 17.80 4.64
CA GLN A 156 -7.10 17.19 5.49
C GLN A 156 -7.39 15.74 5.07
N ARG A 157 -7.48 15.48 3.76
CA ARG A 157 -7.67 14.14 3.23
C ARG A 157 -6.49 13.22 3.57
N MET A 158 -5.25 13.68 3.38
CA MET A 158 -4.07 12.89 3.74
C MET A 158 -4.02 12.57 5.23
N LYS A 159 -4.36 13.54 6.10
CA LYS A 159 -4.49 13.30 7.54
C LYS A 159 -5.57 12.24 7.86
N ALA A 160 -6.74 12.33 7.21
CA ALA A 160 -7.80 11.34 7.38
C ALA A 160 -7.39 9.94 6.84
N GLU A 161 -6.67 9.85 5.73
CA GLU A 161 -6.09 8.59 5.24
C GLU A 161 -5.11 7.97 6.24
N LEU A 162 -4.30 8.79 6.92
CA LEU A 162 -3.42 8.32 7.99
C LEU A 162 -4.21 7.76 9.17
N VAL A 163 -5.31 8.41 9.58
CA VAL A 163 -6.20 7.84 10.62
C VAL A 163 -6.72 6.49 10.19
N ALA A 164 -7.27 6.36 8.98
CA ALA A 164 -7.79 5.08 8.48
C ALA A 164 -6.71 3.98 8.46
N ALA A 165 -5.47 4.35 8.13
CA ALA A 165 -4.35 3.43 8.06
C ALA A 165 -3.82 3.00 9.44
N LEU A 166 -4.02 3.81 10.48
CA LEU A 166 -3.47 3.58 11.83
C LEU A 166 -4.51 3.15 12.85
N ILE A 167 -5.81 3.23 12.53
CA ILE A 167 -6.91 2.96 13.47
C ILE A 167 -6.89 1.55 14.06
N HIS A 168 -6.34 0.58 13.32
CA HIS A 168 -6.19 -0.81 13.75
C HIS A 168 -4.86 -1.08 14.47
N SER A 169 -4.06 -0.03 14.72
CA SER A 169 -2.78 -0.09 15.43
C SER A 169 -1.80 -1.12 14.82
N PRO A 170 -1.42 -1.01 13.53
CA PRO A 170 -0.44 -1.89 12.91
C PRO A 170 0.91 -1.80 13.64
N LYS A 171 1.73 -2.86 13.50
CA LYS A 171 3.07 -2.95 14.10
C LYS A 171 4.13 -2.24 13.25
#